data_6125764ff192024cf1ba57cbb3f0231b
#
_entry.id   6125764ff192024cf1ba57cbb3f0231b
#
_cell.length_a   1.000
_cell.length_b   1.000
_cell.length_c   1.000
_cell.angle_alpha   90.00
_cell.angle_beta   90.00
_cell.angle_gamma   90.00
#
_symmetry.space_group_name_H-M   'P 1'
#
loop_
_entity.id
_entity.type
_entity.pdbx_description
1 polymer ?
#
loop_
_entity_poly.entity_id
_entity_poly.type
_entity_poly.pdbx_seq_one_letter_code
_entity_poly.pdbx_strand_id
1 'polypeptide(L)'
;MKDFKLFLDLIRIKKPIGIMLLFWPCSWGLTLINDFSNGYSQYILYLIYFFLGATLMRSAGCIVNDILDRKYDILVERTKNRPIASGDISVSLSLLYVVILCSLAFLILIQFNFITILLGLVSMPFAFSYPLMKRYTYWPQLFLGFTFNYGLIMAWFSIKPEFSYIPIIFYFGAIFWTLGYDTIYG
;
A
#
# COMPACT_ATOMS: atom_id res chain seq x y z
N MET A 1 11.56 22.21 12.15
CA MET A 1 10.40 22.44 11.25
C MET A 1 10.69 22.09 9.78
N LYS A 2 11.87 22.39 9.23
CA LYS A 2 12.25 22.05 7.84
C LYS A 2 12.22 20.53 7.59
N ASP A 3 12.86 19.75 8.45
CA ASP A 3 12.97 18.29 8.30
C ASP A 3 11.62 17.57 8.37
N PHE A 4 10.71 18.04 9.25
CA PHE A 4 9.37 17.50 9.33
C PHE A 4 8.55 17.76 8.05
N LYS A 5 8.69 18.94 7.47
CA LYS A 5 8.03 19.26 6.18
C LYS A 5 8.57 18.37 5.06
N LEU A 6 9.89 18.19 4.99
CA LEU A 6 10.52 17.30 4.02
C LEU A 6 10.04 15.85 4.17
N PHE A 7 9.89 15.35 5.41
CA PHE A 7 9.32 14.04 5.67
C PHE A 7 7.87 13.93 5.16
N LEU A 8 7.00 14.93 5.45
CA LEU A 8 5.61 14.93 4.96
C LEU A 8 5.52 14.97 3.42
N ASP A 9 6.42 15.69 2.77
CA ASP A 9 6.48 15.73 1.31
C ASP A 9 6.99 14.39 0.74
N LEU A 10 7.93 13.72 1.42
CA LEU A 10 8.47 12.41 1.06
C LEU A 10 7.39 11.31 1.11
N ILE A 11 6.59 11.27 2.17
CA ILE A 11 5.49 10.29 2.31
C ILE A 11 4.23 10.66 1.51
N ARG A 12 4.23 11.83 0.85
CA ARG A 12 3.14 12.33 -0.01
C ARG A 12 1.80 12.44 0.70
N ILE A 13 1.77 12.81 1.98
CA ILE A 13 0.54 12.90 2.77
C ILE A 13 -0.49 13.86 2.18
N LYS A 14 -0.03 14.91 1.47
CA LYS A 14 -0.90 15.87 0.76
C LYS A 14 -1.60 15.31 -0.47
N LYS A 15 -1.25 14.08 -0.88
CA LYS A 15 -1.87 13.36 -2.01
C LYS A 15 -2.50 12.07 -1.53
N PRO A 16 -3.63 12.12 -0.81
CA PRO A 16 -4.21 10.98 -0.10
C PRO A 16 -4.78 9.89 -1.03
N ILE A 17 -4.96 10.19 -2.32
CA ILE A 17 -5.52 9.24 -3.31
C ILE A 17 -4.80 7.89 -3.26
N GLY A 18 -3.46 7.88 -3.20
CA GLY A 18 -2.70 6.63 -3.16
C GLY A 18 -2.92 5.82 -1.87
N ILE A 19 -3.19 6.49 -0.74
CA ILE A 19 -3.56 5.83 0.53
C ILE A 19 -4.95 5.21 0.38
N MET A 20 -5.90 5.98 -0.16
CA MET A 20 -7.27 5.52 -0.36
C MET A 20 -7.36 4.33 -1.33
N LEU A 21 -6.60 4.37 -2.44
CA LEU A 21 -6.55 3.25 -3.40
C LEU A 21 -6.03 1.95 -2.77
N LEU A 22 -5.15 2.03 -1.77
CA LEU A 22 -4.68 0.85 -1.04
C LEU A 22 -5.67 0.43 0.07
N PHE A 23 -6.39 1.38 0.66
CA PHE A 23 -7.33 1.14 1.75
C PHE A 23 -8.69 0.60 1.27
N TRP A 24 -9.25 1.13 0.16
CA TRP A 24 -10.59 0.73 -0.31
C TRP A 24 -10.75 -0.78 -0.52
N PRO A 25 -9.82 -1.51 -1.15
CA PRO A 25 -9.91 -2.96 -1.26
C PRO A 25 -9.99 -3.66 0.11
N CYS A 26 -9.27 -3.16 1.12
CA CYS A 26 -9.37 -3.68 2.49
C CYS A 26 -10.79 -3.48 3.04
N SER A 27 -11.36 -2.28 2.87
CA SER A 27 -12.71 -1.99 3.35
C SER A 27 -13.76 -2.85 2.65
N TRP A 28 -13.60 -3.11 1.35
CA TRP A 28 -14.48 -4.02 0.61
C TRP A 28 -14.41 -5.44 1.15
N GLY A 29 -13.21 -5.98 1.37
CA GLY A 29 -13.03 -7.31 1.96
C GLY A 29 -13.67 -7.45 3.33
N LEU A 30 -13.50 -6.45 4.21
CA LEU A 30 -14.14 -6.42 5.51
C LEU A 30 -15.67 -6.35 5.41
N THR A 31 -16.20 -5.50 4.53
CA THR A 31 -17.66 -5.33 4.37
C THR A 31 -18.32 -6.60 3.82
N LEU A 32 -17.65 -7.29 2.90
CA LEU A 32 -18.17 -8.53 2.31
C LEU A 32 -18.30 -9.68 3.31
N ILE A 33 -17.43 -9.75 4.31
CA ILE A 33 -17.37 -10.86 5.26
C ILE A 33 -18.05 -10.55 6.58
N ASN A 34 -18.25 -9.27 6.91
CA ASN A 34 -18.74 -8.89 8.22
C ASN A 34 -20.22 -9.22 8.41
N ASP A 35 -20.54 -9.90 9.51
CA ASP A 35 -21.92 -10.07 9.96
C ASP A 35 -22.28 -8.93 10.91
N PHE A 36 -23.04 -7.97 10.39
CA PHE A 36 -23.46 -6.78 11.13
C PHE A 36 -24.50 -7.04 12.21
N SER A 37 -25.06 -8.26 12.31
CA SER A 37 -25.98 -8.64 13.38
C SER A 37 -25.30 -8.69 14.74
N ASN A 38 -23.97 -8.94 14.75
CA ASN A 38 -23.15 -9.00 15.96
C ASN A 38 -22.58 -7.65 16.40
N GLY A 39 -23.00 -6.55 15.77
CA GLY A 39 -22.53 -5.19 16.06
C GLY A 39 -21.37 -4.76 15.18
N TYR A 40 -20.93 -3.50 15.38
CA TYR A 40 -19.96 -2.83 14.52
C TYR A 40 -18.55 -2.71 15.12
N SER A 41 -18.35 -3.10 16.37
CA SER A 41 -17.11 -2.80 17.11
C SER A 41 -15.87 -3.41 16.45
N GLN A 42 -15.91 -4.70 16.11
CA GLN A 42 -14.79 -5.39 15.46
C GLN A 42 -14.55 -4.86 14.05
N TYR A 43 -15.62 -4.61 13.30
CA TYR A 43 -15.56 -4.05 11.95
C TYR A 43 -14.84 -2.68 11.95
N ILE A 44 -15.25 -1.77 12.83
CA ILE A 44 -14.66 -0.43 12.96
C ILE A 44 -13.19 -0.53 13.38
N LEU A 45 -12.86 -1.39 14.35
CA LEU A 45 -11.49 -1.60 14.80
C LEU A 45 -10.59 -2.07 13.65
N TYR A 46 -11.06 -3.05 12.86
CA TYR A 46 -10.30 -3.57 11.73
C TYR A 46 -10.20 -2.57 10.58
N LEU A 47 -11.24 -1.76 10.33
CA LEU A 47 -11.15 -0.64 9.40
C LEU A 47 -10.04 0.34 9.80
N ILE A 48 -9.94 0.68 11.09
CA ILE A 48 -8.87 1.56 11.60
C ILE A 48 -7.50 0.91 11.40
N TYR A 49 -7.34 -0.38 11.74
CA TYR A 49 -6.08 -1.09 11.56
C TYR A 49 -5.64 -1.15 10.09
N PHE A 50 -6.56 -1.47 9.18
CA PHE A 50 -6.26 -1.49 7.74
C PHE A 50 -5.99 -0.08 7.19
N PHE A 51 -6.69 0.96 7.66
CA PHE A 51 -6.42 2.34 7.25
C PHE A 51 -5.02 2.81 7.70
N LEU A 52 -4.66 2.55 8.94
CA LEU A 52 -3.34 2.88 9.46
C LEU A 52 -2.25 2.07 8.75
N GLY A 53 -2.45 0.76 8.58
CA GLY A 53 -1.55 -0.12 7.84
C GLY A 53 -1.34 0.34 6.39
N ALA A 54 -2.42 0.66 5.67
CA ALA A 54 -2.37 1.18 4.30
C ALA A 54 -1.62 2.51 4.23
N THR A 55 -1.84 3.41 5.20
CA THR A 55 -1.14 4.70 5.28
C THR A 55 0.37 4.52 5.46
N LEU A 56 0.78 3.65 6.40
CA LEU A 56 2.17 3.37 6.68
C LEU A 56 2.86 2.67 5.50
N MET A 57 2.23 1.64 4.95
CA MET A 57 2.80 0.88 3.82
C MET A 57 2.84 1.70 2.53
N ARG A 58 1.81 2.53 2.26
CA ARG A 58 1.85 3.46 1.14
C ARG A 58 2.97 4.48 1.27
N SER A 59 3.18 5.01 2.48
CA SER A 59 4.27 5.94 2.79
C SER A 59 5.64 5.29 2.56
N ALA A 60 5.87 4.09 3.08
CA ALA A 60 7.09 3.32 2.86
C ALA A 60 7.31 3.04 1.36
N GLY A 61 6.27 2.63 0.65
CA GLY A 61 6.32 2.39 -0.80
C GLY A 61 6.67 3.64 -1.62
N CYS A 62 6.18 4.81 -1.23
CA CYS A 62 6.58 6.09 -1.86
C CYS A 62 8.06 6.36 -1.71
N ILE A 63 8.61 6.15 -0.50
CA ILE A 63 10.04 6.37 -0.22
C ILE A 63 10.89 5.40 -1.03
N VAL A 64 10.55 4.10 -1.04
CA VAL A 64 11.28 3.10 -1.83
C VAL A 64 11.25 3.44 -3.32
N ASN A 65 10.08 3.84 -3.85
CA ASN A 65 9.96 4.27 -5.23
C ASN A 65 10.87 5.47 -5.55
N ASP A 66 10.91 6.49 -4.68
CA ASP A 66 11.75 7.68 -4.87
C ASP A 66 13.26 7.35 -4.74
N ILE A 67 13.65 6.36 -3.92
CA ILE A 67 15.03 5.85 -3.87
C ILE A 67 15.41 5.16 -5.19
N LEU A 68 14.55 4.28 -5.69
CA LEU A 68 14.79 3.52 -6.92
C LEU A 68 14.82 4.42 -8.16
N ASP A 69 13.94 5.43 -8.19
CA ASP A 69 13.81 6.35 -9.32
C ASP A 69 14.74 7.57 -9.24
N ARG A 70 15.52 7.73 -8.15
CA ARG A 70 16.34 8.91 -7.88
C ARG A 70 17.11 9.44 -9.09
N LYS A 71 17.79 8.55 -9.82
CA LYS A 71 18.62 8.93 -10.98
C LYS A 71 17.79 9.47 -12.16
N TYR A 72 16.56 9.01 -12.30
CA TYR A 72 15.65 9.44 -13.36
C TYR A 72 14.86 10.69 -12.94
N ASP A 73 14.46 10.76 -11.67
CA ASP A 73 13.72 11.89 -11.13
C ASP A 73 14.46 13.23 -11.26
N ILE A 74 15.79 13.23 -11.18
CA ILE A 74 16.62 14.42 -11.38
C ILE A 74 16.47 14.97 -12.81
N LEU A 75 16.24 14.11 -13.80
CA LEU A 75 16.19 14.48 -15.22
C LEU A 75 14.81 15.00 -15.65
N VAL A 76 13.80 14.86 -14.82
CA VAL A 76 12.40 15.21 -15.16
C VAL A 76 11.99 16.44 -14.36
N GLU A 77 11.53 17.49 -15.06
CA GLU A 77 11.15 18.79 -14.47
C GLU A 77 10.14 18.65 -13.31
N ARG A 78 9.14 17.75 -13.47
CA ARG A 78 8.09 17.49 -12.48
C ARG A 78 8.60 16.85 -11.18
N THR A 79 9.72 16.12 -11.23
CA THR A 79 10.19 15.26 -10.14
C THR A 79 11.56 15.64 -9.59
N LYS A 80 12.33 16.49 -10.25
CA LYS A 80 13.67 16.93 -9.83
C LYS A 80 13.72 17.53 -8.42
N ASN A 81 12.62 18.15 -7.97
CA ASN A 81 12.48 18.76 -6.65
C ASN A 81 12.01 17.79 -5.55
N ARG A 82 11.91 16.49 -5.82
CA ARG A 82 11.61 15.50 -4.77
C ARG A 82 12.77 15.44 -3.77
N PRO A 83 12.49 15.29 -2.45
CA PRO A 83 13.53 15.40 -1.41
C PRO A 83 14.75 14.47 -1.58
N ILE A 84 14.56 13.27 -2.17
CA ILE A 84 15.68 12.34 -2.42
C ILE A 84 16.39 12.70 -3.73
N ALA A 85 15.68 13.13 -4.76
CA ALA A 85 16.25 13.52 -6.04
C ALA A 85 17.07 14.82 -5.91
N SER A 86 16.55 15.83 -5.21
CA SER A 86 17.25 17.10 -4.93
C SER A 86 18.45 16.94 -3.99
N GLY A 87 18.50 15.84 -3.22
CA GLY A 87 19.53 15.62 -2.21
C GLY A 87 19.23 16.25 -0.84
N ASP A 88 18.04 16.82 -0.63
CA ASP A 88 17.61 17.37 0.66
C ASP A 88 17.52 16.29 1.76
N ILE A 89 17.24 15.04 1.37
CA ILE A 89 17.25 13.88 2.26
C ILE A 89 18.20 12.81 1.71
N SER A 90 19.07 12.30 2.55
CA SER A 90 19.99 11.22 2.16
C SER A 90 19.24 9.89 1.99
N VAL A 91 19.78 9.01 1.13
CA VAL A 91 19.24 7.66 0.94
C VAL A 91 19.25 6.86 2.23
N SER A 92 20.30 6.98 3.05
CA SER A 92 20.41 6.28 4.33
C SER A 92 19.31 6.69 5.31
N LEU A 93 19.03 8.00 5.42
CA LEU A 93 17.94 8.50 6.26
C LEU A 93 16.57 8.05 5.72
N SER A 94 16.42 8.04 4.40
CA SER A 94 15.20 7.55 3.75
C SER A 94 14.94 6.07 4.04
N LEU A 95 15.98 5.23 4.01
CA LEU A 95 15.89 3.81 4.38
C LEU A 95 15.52 3.64 5.87
N LEU A 96 16.07 4.47 6.75
CA LEU A 96 15.67 4.46 8.17
C LEU A 96 14.17 4.75 8.32
N TYR A 97 13.63 5.74 7.59
CA TYR A 97 12.18 6.00 7.59
C TYR A 97 11.36 4.80 7.08
N VAL A 98 11.81 4.12 6.03
CA VAL A 98 11.17 2.89 5.55
C VAL A 98 11.12 1.84 6.65
N VAL A 99 12.25 1.58 7.34
CA VAL A 99 12.31 0.60 8.43
C VAL A 99 11.34 0.98 9.55
N ILE A 100 11.30 2.24 9.97
CA ILE A 100 10.39 2.71 11.02
C ILE A 100 8.92 2.50 10.59
N LEU A 101 8.55 2.93 9.37
CA LEU A 101 7.19 2.79 8.85
C LEU A 101 6.76 1.33 8.73
N CYS A 102 7.64 0.45 8.24
CA CYS A 102 7.38 -0.98 8.15
C CYS A 102 7.27 -1.63 9.53
N SER A 103 8.10 -1.22 10.51
CA SER A 103 8.01 -1.72 11.89
C SER A 103 6.68 -1.32 12.54
N LEU A 104 6.24 -0.08 12.37
CA LEU A 104 4.92 0.37 12.86
C LEU A 104 3.78 -0.39 12.17
N ALA A 105 3.86 -0.61 10.86
CA ALA A 105 2.87 -1.41 10.14
C ALA A 105 2.86 -2.87 10.63
N PHE A 106 4.01 -3.44 10.95
CA PHE A 106 4.12 -4.78 11.51
C PHE A 106 3.49 -4.89 12.90
N LEU A 107 3.64 -3.87 13.76
CA LEU A 107 2.97 -3.83 15.07
C LEU A 107 1.44 -3.83 14.96
N ILE A 108 0.89 -3.26 13.89
CA ILE A 108 -0.53 -3.36 13.58
C ILE A 108 -0.86 -4.74 13.03
N LEU A 109 -0.03 -5.28 12.14
CA LEU A 109 -0.26 -6.57 11.50
C LEU A 109 -0.35 -7.73 12.50
N ILE A 110 0.45 -7.72 13.57
CA ILE A 110 0.44 -8.77 14.61
C ILE A 110 -0.82 -8.75 15.49
N GLN A 111 -1.70 -7.76 15.34
CA GLN A 111 -3.02 -7.75 16.01
C GLN A 111 -4.05 -8.65 15.30
N PHE A 112 -3.75 -9.14 14.12
CA PHE A 112 -4.61 -10.03 13.35
C PHE A 112 -4.28 -11.51 13.61
N ASN A 113 -5.09 -12.40 13.05
CA ASN A 113 -4.83 -13.84 13.10
C ASN A 113 -3.60 -14.24 12.27
N PHE A 114 -3.07 -15.43 12.54
CA PHE A 114 -1.84 -15.94 11.91
C PHE A 114 -1.88 -15.96 10.39
N ILE A 115 -3.03 -16.30 9.78
CA ILE A 115 -3.18 -16.34 8.32
C ILE A 115 -3.04 -14.94 7.73
N THR A 116 -3.65 -13.93 8.34
CA THR A 116 -3.54 -12.54 7.91
C THR A 116 -2.12 -12.02 8.07
N ILE A 117 -1.41 -12.40 9.15
CA ILE A 117 0.01 -12.06 9.32
C ILE A 117 0.84 -12.66 8.18
N LEU A 118 0.64 -13.93 7.87
CA LEU A 118 1.35 -14.59 6.77
C LEU A 118 1.06 -13.92 5.42
N LEU A 119 -0.21 -13.62 5.13
CA LEU A 119 -0.60 -12.91 3.91
C LEU A 119 0.04 -11.51 3.84
N GLY A 120 0.09 -10.79 4.97
CA GLY A 120 0.76 -9.49 5.05
C GLY A 120 2.25 -9.58 4.73
N LEU A 121 2.95 -10.58 5.27
CA LEU A 121 4.37 -10.81 4.97
C LEU A 121 4.58 -11.17 3.50
N VAL A 122 3.73 -12.02 2.92
CA VAL A 122 3.77 -12.38 1.49
C VAL A 122 3.50 -11.19 0.57
N SER A 123 2.74 -10.19 1.02
CA SER A 123 2.48 -8.97 0.23
C SER A 123 3.71 -8.05 0.08
N MET A 124 4.69 -8.14 0.99
CA MET A 124 5.86 -7.25 1.01
C MET A 124 6.72 -7.32 -0.26
N PRO A 125 7.11 -8.51 -0.76
CA PRO A 125 7.82 -8.62 -2.04
C PRO A 125 7.07 -7.95 -3.19
N PHE A 126 5.75 -8.10 -3.28
CA PHE A 126 4.94 -7.44 -4.32
C PHE A 126 4.96 -5.93 -4.18
N ALA A 127 4.77 -5.40 -2.96
CA ALA A 127 4.76 -3.97 -2.68
C ALA A 127 6.09 -3.29 -3.03
N PHE A 128 7.23 -3.93 -2.75
CA PHE A 128 8.55 -3.35 -3.01
C PHE A 128 9.09 -3.65 -4.42
N SER A 129 8.63 -4.70 -5.10
CA SER A 129 9.01 -4.98 -6.48
C SER A 129 8.20 -4.19 -7.52
N TYR A 130 6.97 -3.78 -7.18
CA TYR A 130 6.09 -3.04 -8.09
C TYR A 130 6.78 -1.84 -8.80
N PRO A 131 7.56 -0.96 -8.12
CA PRO A 131 8.20 0.16 -8.79
C PRO A 131 9.19 -0.26 -9.87
N LEU A 132 9.74 -1.46 -9.79
CA LEU A 132 10.66 -2.01 -10.78
C LEU A 132 9.93 -2.55 -12.01
N MET A 133 8.68 -2.98 -11.86
CA MET A 133 7.93 -3.64 -12.93
C MET A 133 7.76 -2.77 -14.17
N LYS A 134 7.66 -1.46 -14.03
CA LYS A 134 7.64 -0.51 -15.16
C LYS A 134 8.88 -0.56 -16.07
N ARG A 135 9.98 -1.24 -15.63
CA ARG A 135 11.21 -1.42 -16.39
C ARG A 135 11.30 -2.78 -17.08
N TYR A 136 10.51 -3.75 -16.60
CA TYR A 136 10.59 -5.14 -17.04
C TYR A 136 9.37 -5.61 -17.80
N THR A 137 8.24 -4.90 -17.71
CA THR A 137 6.99 -5.31 -18.36
C THR A 137 6.29 -4.15 -19.03
N TYR A 138 5.56 -4.45 -20.12
CA TYR A 138 4.64 -3.50 -20.78
C TYR A 138 3.29 -3.37 -20.04
N TRP A 139 3.08 -4.14 -18.97
CA TRP A 139 1.83 -4.20 -18.21
C TRP A 139 2.04 -3.85 -16.72
N PRO A 140 2.67 -2.70 -16.39
CA PRO A 140 2.91 -2.31 -15.01
C PRO A 140 1.60 -2.09 -14.24
N GLN A 141 0.51 -1.70 -14.94
CA GLN A 141 -0.83 -1.52 -14.38
C GLN A 141 -1.40 -2.81 -13.82
N LEU A 142 -1.11 -3.96 -14.45
CA LEU A 142 -1.53 -5.26 -13.95
C LEU A 142 -0.86 -5.58 -12.61
N PHE A 143 0.46 -5.33 -12.50
CA PHE A 143 1.20 -5.47 -11.24
C PHE A 143 0.70 -4.53 -10.16
N LEU A 144 0.33 -3.30 -10.53
CA LEU A 144 -0.33 -2.36 -9.62
C LEU A 144 -1.64 -2.96 -9.11
N GLY A 145 -2.46 -3.51 -10.01
CA GLY A 145 -3.71 -4.17 -9.67
C GLY A 145 -3.52 -5.31 -8.67
N PHE A 146 -2.56 -6.20 -8.90
CA PHE A 146 -2.22 -7.27 -7.96
C PHE A 146 -1.80 -6.73 -6.60
N THR A 147 -0.92 -5.74 -6.57
CA THR A 147 -0.35 -5.22 -5.32
C THR A 147 -1.37 -4.43 -4.50
N PHE A 148 -2.12 -3.52 -5.12
CA PHE A 148 -3.01 -2.62 -4.40
C PHE A 148 -4.28 -3.30 -3.90
N ASN A 149 -4.80 -4.27 -4.65
CA ASN A 149 -6.02 -4.97 -4.26
C ASN A 149 -5.76 -6.16 -3.32
N TYR A 150 -4.51 -6.51 -3.03
CA TYR A 150 -4.17 -7.63 -2.15
C TYR A 150 -4.77 -7.49 -0.75
N GLY A 151 -4.95 -6.26 -0.30
CA GLY A 151 -5.60 -5.94 0.97
C GLY A 151 -7.03 -6.47 1.10
N LEU A 152 -7.76 -6.70 -0.01
CA LEU A 152 -9.08 -7.32 -0.01
C LEU A 152 -9.02 -8.75 0.54
N ILE A 153 -8.04 -9.53 0.07
CA ILE A 153 -7.83 -10.91 0.54
C ILE A 153 -7.43 -10.89 2.03
N MET A 154 -6.48 -10.04 2.41
CA MET A 154 -6.06 -9.92 3.80
C MET A 154 -7.22 -9.58 4.72
N ALA A 155 -8.07 -8.64 4.32
CA ALA A 155 -9.22 -8.19 5.09
C ALA A 155 -10.27 -9.30 5.26
N TRP A 156 -10.55 -10.06 4.23
CA TRP A 156 -11.43 -11.22 4.33
C TRP A 156 -10.90 -12.23 5.35
N PHE A 157 -9.66 -12.67 5.20
CA PHE A 157 -9.06 -13.67 6.07
C PHE A 157 -8.81 -13.17 7.50
N SER A 158 -8.85 -11.86 7.74
CA SER A 158 -8.75 -11.31 9.10
C SER A 158 -9.95 -11.67 9.98
N ILE A 159 -11.13 -11.85 9.39
CA ILE A 159 -12.36 -12.22 10.08
C ILE A 159 -12.60 -13.73 9.97
N LYS A 160 -12.51 -14.28 8.76
CA LYS A 160 -12.78 -15.70 8.49
C LYS A 160 -11.57 -16.38 7.86
N PRO A 161 -10.74 -17.08 8.65
CA PRO A 161 -9.51 -17.70 8.18
C PRO A 161 -9.74 -19.03 7.43
N GLU A 162 -10.94 -19.23 6.89
CA GLU A 162 -11.31 -20.40 6.09
C GLU A 162 -11.23 -20.08 4.61
N PHE A 163 -10.86 -21.07 3.79
CA PHE A 163 -10.79 -20.90 2.34
C PHE A 163 -12.19 -20.60 1.76
N SER A 164 -12.23 -19.60 0.87
CA SER A 164 -13.43 -19.20 0.12
C SER A 164 -13.05 -18.70 -1.27
N TYR A 165 -13.87 -18.98 -2.26
CA TYR A 165 -13.71 -18.44 -3.61
C TYR A 165 -14.18 -16.98 -3.72
N ILE A 166 -15.04 -16.52 -2.81
CA ILE A 166 -15.63 -15.18 -2.84
C ILE A 166 -14.57 -14.08 -2.88
N PRO A 167 -13.60 -13.99 -1.93
CA PRO A 167 -12.58 -12.95 -1.97
C PRO A 167 -11.69 -13.04 -3.21
N ILE A 168 -11.49 -14.24 -3.76
CA ILE A 168 -10.68 -14.44 -4.96
C ILE A 168 -11.37 -13.81 -6.18
N ILE A 169 -12.67 -14.06 -6.36
CA ILE A 169 -13.46 -13.49 -7.47
C ILE A 169 -13.47 -11.95 -7.37
N PHE A 170 -13.74 -11.41 -6.18
CA PHE A 170 -13.73 -9.97 -5.95
C PHE A 170 -12.35 -9.35 -6.16
N TYR A 171 -11.29 -10.05 -5.78
CA TYR A 171 -9.91 -9.61 -6.00
C TYR A 171 -9.60 -9.47 -7.51
N PHE A 172 -9.97 -10.46 -8.33
CA PHE A 172 -9.81 -10.35 -9.78
C PHE A 172 -10.64 -9.20 -10.36
N GLY A 173 -11.90 -9.02 -9.91
CA GLY A 173 -12.72 -7.88 -10.31
C GLY A 173 -12.05 -6.54 -9.99
N ALA A 174 -11.48 -6.41 -8.78
CA ALA A 174 -10.75 -5.22 -8.36
C ALA A 174 -9.46 -4.99 -9.17
N ILE A 175 -8.76 -6.06 -9.59
CA ILE A 175 -7.60 -5.97 -10.48
C ILE A 175 -8.02 -5.40 -11.85
N PHE A 176 -9.10 -5.90 -12.45
CA PHE A 176 -9.59 -5.39 -13.73
C PHE A 176 -10.06 -3.94 -13.62
N TRP A 177 -10.70 -3.56 -12.51
CA TRP A 177 -11.06 -2.17 -12.24
C TRP A 177 -9.81 -1.27 -12.16
N THR A 178 -8.76 -1.71 -11.45
CA THR A 178 -7.48 -0.98 -11.35
C THR A 178 -6.81 -0.88 -12.71
N LEU A 179 -6.81 -1.94 -13.50
CA LEU A 179 -6.23 -1.96 -14.85
C LEU A 179 -6.90 -0.91 -15.75
N GLY A 180 -8.23 -0.85 -15.77
CA GLY A 180 -8.99 0.15 -16.53
C GLY A 180 -8.70 1.57 -16.04
N TYR A 181 -8.78 1.80 -14.75
CA TYR A 181 -8.51 3.09 -14.11
C TYR A 181 -7.09 3.60 -14.41
N ASP A 182 -6.07 2.80 -14.14
CA ASP A 182 -4.67 3.22 -14.29
C ASP A 182 -4.26 3.40 -15.77
N THR A 183 -4.90 2.67 -16.68
CA THR A 183 -4.69 2.85 -18.13
C THR A 183 -5.28 4.18 -18.63
N ILE A 184 -6.38 4.65 -18.05
CA ILE A 184 -7.01 5.92 -18.44
C ILE A 184 -6.27 7.13 -17.86
N TYR A 185 -5.75 7.01 -16.63
CA TYR A 185 -5.13 8.12 -15.89
C TYR A 185 -3.59 8.07 -15.83
N GLY A 186 -2.96 7.01 -16.37
CA GLY A 186 -1.49 6.78 -16.42
C GLY A 186 -0.84 7.32 -17.68
#